data_e0832e4dfb39e94fb7c33b43876f33f0
#
_entry.id   e0832e4dfb39e94fb7c33b43876f33f0
#
_cell.length_a   1.000
_cell.length_b   1.000
_cell.length_c   1.000
_cell.angle_alpha   90.00
_cell.angle_beta   90.00
_cell.angle_gamma   90.00
#
_symmetry.space_group_name_H-M   'P 1'
#
loop_
_entity.id
_entity.type
_entity.pdbx_description
1 polymer ?
#
loop_
_entity_poly.entity_id
_entity_poly.type
_entity_poly.pdbx_seq_one_letter_code
_entity_poly.pdbx_strand_id
1 'polypeptide(L)'
;MTREDVGLCAERIAANLAAKLQAAAAPEKTRLFLKRKLLKYRLKKPDWVGWTDRSVSWINGQYALGLAETGTPEAIRTLTRYYDKLLLAKRLGFPVFELPDQTIHAEVLLILYSRYGKKKYRPLILEAAGLLKTIAERNDGLVIYWPPDKELLVDTLGMIPGFCYLFADRFNAPEFAALADRQIEYTEEVCIDPDSGFPFHAYRYAEGTHAGASTWGRGVGWYLLGLSACALRHPERAGRLPEVFRNTFRFQDPQGFLPDDLAKPTHIDTSPTVMAALCLARCLESELFDEEDAISLAPYLAKSVRALAASVSPDGEVLNCSGECPSPGSYSTQFGNYFAQGYTLALFTLILRSERLQRLPDTCEEVNA
;
A
#
# COMPACT_ATOMS: atom_id res chain seq x y z
N MET A 1 22.55 5.92 12.56
CA MET A 1 21.16 6.02 13.07
C MET A 1 20.93 4.85 14.00
N THR A 2 20.50 5.11 15.19
CA THR A 2 20.28 4.07 16.20
C THR A 2 18.88 3.45 16.12
N ARG A 3 18.69 2.31 16.75
CA ARG A 3 17.35 1.70 16.93
C ARG A 3 16.41 2.64 17.68
N GLU A 4 16.93 3.43 18.61
CA GLU A 4 16.17 4.41 19.38
C GLU A 4 15.65 5.53 18.47
N ASP A 5 16.46 6.02 17.51
CA ASP A 5 16.03 7.03 16.53
C ASP A 5 14.86 6.52 15.68
N VAL A 6 14.92 5.26 15.19
CA VAL A 6 13.83 4.63 14.43
C VAL A 6 12.58 4.49 15.30
N GLY A 7 12.75 4.12 16.58
CA GLY A 7 11.67 4.02 17.55
C GLY A 7 10.94 5.34 17.75
N LEU A 8 11.69 6.40 17.97
CA LEU A 8 11.15 7.75 18.14
C LEU A 8 10.38 8.23 16.89
N CYS A 9 10.93 7.97 15.69
CA CYS A 9 10.23 8.27 14.44
C CYS A 9 8.93 7.49 14.32
N ALA A 10 8.93 6.18 14.62
CA ALA A 10 7.73 5.35 14.59
C ALA A 10 6.65 5.85 15.56
N GLU A 11 7.01 6.24 16.77
CA GLU A 11 6.09 6.81 17.76
C GLU A 11 5.44 8.12 17.25
N ARG A 12 6.23 9.04 16.69
CA ARG A 12 5.74 10.29 16.12
C ARG A 12 4.78 10.06 14.96
N ILE A 13 5.13 9.18 14.02
CA ILE A 13 4.25 8.81 12.90
C ILE A 13 2.97 8.17 13.44
N ALA A 14 3.06 7.24 14.37
CA ALA A 14 1.87 6.58 14.94
C ALA A 14 0.92 7.58 15.61
N ALA A 15 1.45 8.55 16.37
CA ALA A 15 0.65 9.61 16.99
C ALA A 15 -0.05 10.50 15.93
N ASN A 16 0.68 10.89 14.89
CA ASN A 16 0.15 11.69 13.78
C ASN A 16 -0.99 10.93 13.04
N LEU A 17 -0.77 9.67 12.67
CA LEU A 17 -1.77 8.87 11.98
C LEU A 17 -2.99 8.58 12.85
N ALA A 18 -2.79 8.34 14.14
CA ALA A 18 -3.89 8.18 15.09
C ALA A 18 -4.75 9.45 15.16
N ALA A 19 -4.14 10.62 15.23
CA ALA A 19 -4.86 11.90 15.22
C ALA A 19 -5.66 12.11 13.92
N LYS A 20 -5.07 11.83 12.76
CA LYS A 20 -5.74 11.92 11.45
C LYS A 20 -6.97 11.00 11.36
N LEU A 21 -6.85 9.74 11.79
CA LEU A 21 -7.97 8.79 11.77
C LEU A 21 -9.04 9.11 12.83
N GLN A 22 -8.65 9.62 14.00
CA GLN A 22 -9.60 10.10 15.02
C GLN A 22 -10.40 11.30 14.49
N ALA A 23 -9.75 12.25 13.84
CA ALA A 23 -10.42 13.38 13.18
C ALA A 23 -11.38 12.90 12.07
N ALA A 24 -10.98 11.90 11.27
CA ALA A 24 -11.84 11.31 10.25
C ALA A 24 -13.04 10.55 10.85
N ALA A 25 -12.95 10.05 12.09
CA ALA A 25 -14.01 9.36 12.80
C ALA A 25 -14.84 10.29 13.74
N ALA A 26 -14.57 11.58 13.74
CA ALA A 26 -15.30 12.54 14.57
C ALA A 26 -16.81 12.54 14.28
N PRO A 27 -17.68 12.83 15.27
CA PRO A 27 -19.12 12.72 15.11
C PRO A 27 -19.70 13.52 13.94
N GLU A 28 -19.20 14.74 13.71
CA GLU A 28 -19.62 15.59 12.58
C GLU A 28 -19.22 15.00 11.23
N LYS A 29 -18.02 14.42 11.11
CA LYS A 29 -17.56 13.72 9.91
C LYS A 29 -18.36 12.45 9.68
N THR A 30 -18.71 11.72 10.74
CA THR A 30 -19.56 10.54 10.66
C THR A 30 -20.97 10.91 10.19
N ARG A 31 -21.57 11.98 10.72
CA ARG A 31 -22.88 12.47 10.27
C ARG A 31 -22.85 12.89 8.80
N LEU A 32 -21.79 13.59 8.38
CA LEU A 32 -21.62 14.00 6.99
C LEU A 32 -21.50 12.79 6.06
N PHE A 33 -20.68 11.79 6.44
CA PHE A 33 -20.54 10.54 5.70
C PHE A 33 -21.90 9.83 5.53
N LEU A 34 -22.65 9.64 6.60
CA LEU A 34 -23.97 9.00 6.55
C LEU A 34 -24.98 9.82 5.73
N LYS A 35 -24.96 11.15 5.87
CA LYS A 35 -25.79 12.04 5.05
C LYS A 35 -25.51 11.88 3.56
N ARG A 36 -24.24 11.81 3.17
CA ARG A 36 -23.83 11.57 1.78
C ARG A 36 -24.30 10.22 1.27
N LYS A 37 -24.13 9.14 2.06
CA LYS A 37 -24.65 7.82 1.71
C LYS A 37 -26.17 7.83 1.54
N LEU A 38 -26.91 8.52 2.42
CA LEU A 38 -28.35 8.69 2.30
C LEU A 38 -28.72 9.41 1.00
N LEU A 39 -28.07 10.53 0.70
CA LEU A 39 -28.32 11.30 -0.53
C LEU A 39 -28.05 10.46 -1.79
N LYS A 40 -26.91 9.78 -1.85
CA LYS A 40 -26.50 8.96 -3.00
C LYS A 40 -27.45 7.77 -3.22
N TYR A 41 -27.70 6.96 -2.19
CA TYR A 41 -28.33 5.66 -2.33
C TYR A 41 -29.82 5.63 -2.09
N ARG A 42 -30.38 6.53 -1.28
CA ARG A 42 -31.82 6.59 -0.99
C ARG A 42 -32.53 7.68 -1.76
N LEU A 43 -31.94 8.87 -1.85
CA LEU A 43 -32.55 10.00 -2.53
C LEU A 43 -32.09 10.15 -3.98
N LYS A 44 -31.20 9.27 -4.46
CA LYS A 44 -30.68 9.21 -5.84
C LYS A 44 -30.18 10.59 -6.33
N LYS A 45 -29.47 11.32 -5.49
CA LYS A 45 -28.86 12.62 -5.81
C LYS A 45 -27.33 12.51 -5.85
N PRO A 46 -26.75 11.83 -6.88
CA PRO A 46 -25.32 11.56 -6.95
C PRO A 46 -24.47 12.82 -7.08
N ASP A 47 -24.98 13.84 -7.76
CA ASP A 47 -24.23 15.07 -8.07
C ASP A 47 -23.86 15.90 -6.82
N TRP A 48 -24.56 15.68 -5.69
CA TRP A 48 -24.25 16.31 -4.42
C TRP A 48 -23.16 15.61 -3.63
N VAL A 49 -22.84 14.40 -4.04
CA VAL A 49 -21.89 13.52 -3.34
C VAL A 49 -20.62 13.41 -4.17
N GLY A 50 -20.09 14.55 -4.59
CA GLY A 50 -18.85 14.53 -5.35
C GLY A 50 -17.82 13.57 -4.77
N TRP A 51 -16.91 13.09 -5.58
CA TRP A 51 -15.77 12.18 -5.31
C TRP A 51 -14.93 12.52 -4.06
N THR A 52 -15.32 13.55 -3.30
CA THR A 52 -14.60 14.14 -2.17
C THR A 52 -14.89 13.50 -0.83
N ASP A 53 -15.67 12.40 -0.73
CA ASP A 53 -15.77 11.70 0.54
C ASP A 53 -14.54 10.82 0.77
N ARG A 54 -13.46 11.46 1.16
CA ARG A 54 -12.20 10.82 1.52
C ARG A 54 -12.27 9.94 2.79
N SER A 55 -13.46 9.70 3.33
CA SER A 55 -13.62 8.86 4.53
C SER A 55 -13.23 7.40 4.31
N VAL A 56 -13.28 6.92 3.07
CA VAL A 56 -12.87 5.56 2.68
C VAL A 56 -11.83 5.66 1.57
N SER A 57 -10.97 6.68 1.59
CA SER A 57 -9.88 6.81 0.64
C SER A 57 -8.79 5.78 0.96
N TRP A 58 -8.12 5.30 -0.07
CA TRP A 58 -6.97 4.41 0.10
C TRP A 58 -5.87 5.03 0.97
N ILE A 59 -5.74 6.38 1.00
CA ILE A 59 -4.82 7.10 1.89
C ILE A 59 -5.11 6.79 3.36
N ASN A 60 -6.38 6.91 3.79
CA ASN A 60 -6.77 6.54 5.14
C ASN A 60 -6.61 5.03 5.40
N GLY A 61 -6.78 4.20 4.37
CA GLY A 61 -6.50 2.76 4.42
C GLY A 61 -5.05 2.48 4.72
N GLN A 62 -4.13 3.19 4.05
CA GLN A 62 -2.70 3.09 4.28
C GLN A 62 -2.31 3.55 5.71
N TYR A 63 -2.88 4.66 6.20
CA TYR A 63 -2.69 5.09 7.59
C TYR A 63 -3.12 4.01 8.58
N ALA A 64 -4.29 3.43 8.30
CA ALA A 64 -4.84 2.36 9.12
C ALA A 64 -3.97 1.10 9.08
N LEU A 65 -3.38 0.76 7.92
CA LEU A 65 -2.47 -0.37 7.77
C LEU A 65 -1.22 -0.19 8.62
N GLY A 66 -0.58 0.98 8.55
CA GLY A 66 0.58 1.29 9.40
C GLY A 66 0.27 1.15 10.88
N LEU A 67 -0.85 1.70 11.34
CA LEU A 67 -1.28 1.55 12.73
C LEU A 67 -1.61 0.10 13.11
N ALA A 68 -2.22 -0.68 12.22
CA ALA A 68 -2.55 -2.08 12.48
C ALA A 68 -1.29 -2.93 12.68
N GLU A 69 -0.22 -2.63 11.95
CA GLU A 69 1.07 -3.31 12.08
C GLU A 69 1.75 -3.00 13.42
N THR A 70 1.55 -1.82 14.02
CA THR A 70 2.09 -1.54 15.35
C THR A 70 1.51 -2.45 16.42
N GLY A 71 0.25 -2.83 16.31
CA GLY A 71 -0.46 -3.69 17.26
C GLY A 71 -0.64 -3.12 18.66
N THR A 72 -0.31 -1.84 18.87
CA THR A 72 -0.46 -1.21 20.19
C THR A 72 -1.93 -1.09 20.58
N PRO A 73 -2.26 -1.20 21.87
CA PRO A 73 -3.65 -1.06 22.33
C PRO A 73 -4.30 0.26 21.89
N GLU A 74 -3.53 1.33 21.81
CA GLU A 74 -4.00 2.64 21.38
C GLU A 74 -4.33 2.65 19.88
N ALA A 75 -3.44 2.11 19.03
CA ALA A 75 -3.68 1.96 17.60
C ALA A 75 -4.95 1.12 17.35
N ILE A 76 -5.10 0.00 18.05
CA ILE A 76 -6.29 -0.85 17.90
C ILE A 76 -7.57 -0.15 18.37
N ARG A 77 -7.52 0.68 19.43
CA ARG A 77 -8.67 1.51 19.82
C ARG A 77 -9.03 2.55 18.76
N THR A 78 -8.03 3.24 18.19
CA THR A 78 -8.20 4.22 17.12
C THR A 78 -8.84 3.59 15.89
N LEU A 79 -8.28 2.48 15.42
CA LEU A 79 -8.81 1.71 14.29
C LEU A 79 -10.23 1.22 14.55
N THR A 80 -10.51 0.74 15.75
CA THR A 80 -11.85 0.29 16.12
C THR A 80 -12.86 1.43 15.98
N ARG A 81 -12.57 2.63 16.50
CA ARG A 81 -13.45 3.80 16.37
C ARG A 81 -13.66 4.19 14.90
N TYR A 82 -12.59 4.19 14.11
CA TYR A 82 -12.66 4.53 12.70
C TYR A 82 -13.53 3.55 11.91
N TYR A 83 -13.32 2.24 12.09
CA TYR A 83 -14.07 1.20 11.36
C TYR A 83 -15.48 0.98 11.88
N ASP A 84 -15.80 1.33 13.13
CA ASP A 84 -17.16 1.30 13.65
C ASP A 84 -18.07 2.29 12.93
N LYS A 85 -17.55 3.43 12.47
CA LYS A 85 -18.26 4.37 11.58
C LYS A 85 -18.65 3.70 10.26
N LEU A 86 -17.75 2.96 9.64
CA LEU A 86 -18.01 2.23 8.40
C LEU A 86 -19.03 1.09 8.63
N LEU A 87 -18.87 0.37 9.72
CA LEU A 87 -19.80 -0.69 10.11
C LEU A 87 -21.21 -0.14 10.38
N LEU A 88 -21.33 1.05 10.92
CA LEU A 88 -22.63 1.72 11.10
C LEU A 88 -23.30 1.98 9.74
N ALA A 89 -22.58 2.50 8.75
CA ALA A 89 -23.13 2.68 7.40
C ALA A 89 -23.61 1.35 6.80
N LYS A 90 -22.81 0.30 6.94
CA LYS A 90 -23.20 -1.05 6.48
C LYS A 90 -24.48 -1.56 7.15
N ARG A 91 -24.62 -1.38 8.47
CA ARG A 91 -25.81 -1.77 9.23
C ARG A 91 -27.06 -0.99 8.82
N LEU A 92 -26.88 0.24 8.35
CA LEU A 92 -27.96 1.07 7.79
C LEU A 92 -28.29 0.69 6.33
N GLY A 93 -27.66 -0.32 5.79
CA GLY A 93 -27.88 -0.83 4.43
C GLY A 93 -27.21 -0.03 3.32
N PHE A 94 -26.18 0.77 3.65
CA PHE A 94 -25.40 1.48 2.64
C PHE A 94 -24.17 0.69 2.22
N PRO A 95 -23.79 0.70 0.92
CA PRO A 95 -22.50 0.20 0.46
C PRO A 95 -21.39 1.06 1.07
N VAL A 96 -20.28 0.41 1.48
CA VAL A 96 -19.12 1.08 2.04
C VAL A 96 -18.01 1.18 1.01
N PHE A 97 -17.71 0.07 0.35
CA PHE A 97 -16.68 -0.01 -0.68
C PHE A 97 -17.29 0.13 -2.07
N GLU A 98 -16.67 0.98 -2.89
CA GLU A 98 -17.15 1.33 -4.23
C GLU A 98 -16.06 1.20 -5.29
N LEU A 99 -14.79 1.25 -4.88
CA LEU A 99 -13.61 1.24 -5.74
C LEU A 99 -12.60 0.18 -5.27
N PRO A 100 -11.81 -0.39 -6.20
CA PRO A 100 -10.80 -1.40 -5.87
C PRO A 100 -9.73 -0.92 -4.89
N ASP A 101 -9.30 0.34 -4.97
CA ASP A 101 -8.30 0.95 -4.08
C ASP A 101 -8.70 0.93 -2.61
N GLN A 102 -10.00 0.86 -2.34
CA GLN A 102 -10.53 0.79 -0.98
C GLN A 102 -10.29 -0.58 -0.32
N THR A 103 -9.83 -1.58 -1.07
CA THR A 103 -9.51 -2.91 -0.50
C THR A 103 -8.36 -2.90 0.48
N ILE A 104 -7.50 -1.88 0.48
CA ILE A 104 -6.51 -1.68 1.54
C ILE A 104 -7.17 -1.55 2.94
N HIS A 105 -8.38 -0.98 3.01
CA HIS A 105 -9.16 -0.99 4.26
C HIS A 105 -9.63 -2.40 4.64
N ALA A 106 -9.98 -3.22 3.65
CA ALA A 106 -10.39 -4.59 3.88
C ALA A 106 -9.24 -5.47 4.38
N GLU A 107 -8.02 -5.21 3.91
CA GLU A 107 -6.80 -5.83 4.45
C GLU A 107 -6.63 -5.50 5.94
N VAL A 108 -6.75 -4.25 6.33
CA VAL A 108 -6.71 -3.83 7.74
C VAL A 108 -7.83 -4.50 8.55
N LEU A 109 -9.05 -4.58 8.00
CA LEU A 109 -10.17 -5.25 8.66
C LEU A 109 -9.92 -6.75 8.84
N LEU A 110 -9.21 -7.40 7.90
CA LEU A 110 -8.75 -8.79 8.04
C LEU A 110 -7.71 -8.95 9.15
N ILE A 111 -6.76 -8.03 9.25
CA ILE A 111 -5.79 -7.99 10.35
C ILE A 111 -6.53 -7.86 11.69
N LEU A 112 -7.45 -6.90 11.81
CA LEU A 112 -8.26 -6.71 13.02
C LEU A 112 -9.10 -7.94 13.35
N TYR A 113 -9.68 -8.59 12.34
CA TYR A 113 -10.50 -9.79 12.48
C TYR A 113 -9.67 -10.99 12.93
N SER A 114 -8.50 -11.20 12.33
CA SER A 114 -7.68 -12.40 12.52
C SER A 114 -6.77 -12.30 13.73
N ARG A 115 -6.00 -11.21 13.86
CA ARG A 115 -5.00 -11.03 14.93
C ARG A 115 -5.61 -10.50 16.23
N TYR A 116 -6.64 -9.62 16.13
CA TYR A 116 -7.21 -8.92 17.30
C TYR A 116 -8.64 -9.32 17.62
N GLY A 117 -9.16 -10.37 17.01
CA GLY A 117 -10.46 -10.97 17.33
C GLY A 117 -11.67 -10.09 17.04
N LYS A 118 -11.56 -9.03 16.23
CA LYS A 118 -12.64 -8.08 15.94
C LYS A 118 -13.65 -8.66 14.94
N LYS A 119 -14.33 -9.75 15.31
CA LYS A 119 -15.23 -10.54 14.45
C LYS A 119 -16.41 -9.73 13.87
N LYS A 120 -16.79 -8.62 14.52
CA LYS A 120 -17.88 -7.73 14.06
C LYS A 120 -17.65 -7.14 12.66
N TYR A 121 -16.40 -7.10 12.17
CA TYR A 121 -16.06 -6.53 10.85
C TYR A 121 -16.24 -7.49 9.68
N ARG A 122 -16.60 -8.75 9.93
CA ARG A 122 -16.86 -9.73 8.86
C ARG A 122 -17.76 -9.21 7.72
N PRO A 123 -18.87 -8.47 7.97
CA PRO A 123 -19.72 -7.96 6.88
C PRO A 123 -19.02 -6.96 5.95
N LEU A 124 -18.07 -6.16 6.46
CA LEU A 124 -17.28 -5.23 5.64
C LEU A 124 -16.25 -5.98 4.81
N ILE A 125 -15.59 -6.98 5.39
CA ILE A 125 -14.63 -7.82 4.68
C ILE A 125 -15.29 -8.55 3.51
N LEU A 126 -16.46 -9.15 3.74
CA LEU A 126 -17.24 -9.84 2.69
C LEU A 126 -17.75 -8.88 1.61
N GLU A 127 -18.06 -7.62 1.96
CA GLU A 127 -18.46 -6.62 0.98
C GLU A 127 -17.30 -6.28 0.03
N ALA A 128 -16.10 -6.07 0.55
CA ALA A 128 -14.92 -5.80 -0.27
C ALA A 128 -14.58 -6.99 -1.19
N ALA A 129 -14.64 -8.21 -0.66
CA ALA A 129 -14.46 -9.42 -1.47
C ALA A 129 -15.52 -9.52 -2.59
N GLY A 130 -16.80 -9.28 -2.28
CA GLY A 130 -17.87 -9.25 -3.27
C GLY A 130 -17.69 -8.17 -4.34
N LEU A 131 -17.17 -7.00 -3.98
CA LEU A 131 -16.82 -5.94 -4.95
C LEU A 131 -15.76 -6.43 -5.94
N LEU A 132 -14.63 -6.95 -5.47
CA LEU A 132 -13.56 -7.45 -6.33
C LEU A 132 -14.05 -8.58 -7.25
N LYS A 133 -14.78 -9.54 -6.69
CA LYS A 133 -15.37 -10.63 -7.48
C LYS A 133 -16.28 -10.11 -8.59
N THR A 134 -17.17 -9.16 -8.27
CA THR A 134 -18.08 -8.56 -9.27
C THR A 134 -17.33 -7.81 -10.36
N ILE A 135 -16.24 -7.13 -10.04
CA ILE A 135 -15.41 -6.46 -11.05
C ILE A 135 -14.69 -7.48 -11.92
N ALA A 136 -14.08 -8.49 -11.32
CA ALA A 136 -13.34 -9.53 -12.03
C ALA A 136 -14.25 -10.35 -12.97
N GLU A 137 -15.44 -10.73 -12.54
CA GLU A 137 -16.43 -11.47 -13.36
C GLU A 137 -16.82 -10.69 -14.63
N ARG A 138 -16.74 -9.36 -14.61
CA ARG A 138 -17.07 -8.51 -15.77
C ARG A 138 -15.89 -8.23 -16.69
N ASN A 139 -14.66 -8.58 -16.29
CA ASN A 139 -13.43 -8.20 -16.95
C ASN A 139 -12.44 -9.37 -17.05
N ASP A 140 -12.90 -10.55 -17.46
CA ASP A 140 -12.07 -11.73 -17.75
C ASP A 140 -11.16 -12.16 -16.59
N GLY A 141 -11.64 -12.00 -15.36
CA GLY A 141 -10.91 -12.33 -14.15
C GLY A 141 -9.96 -11.23 -13.66
N LEU A 142 -10.03 -10.02 -14.23
CA LEU A 142 -9.16 -8.91 -13.87
C LEU A 142 -9.90 -7.83 -13.07
N VAL A 143 -9.22 -7.24 -12.11
CA VAL A 143 -9.72 -6.07 -11.40
C VAL A 143 -9.25 -4.81 -12.10
N ILE A 144 -10.17 -4.16 -12.78
CA ILE A 144 -9.96 -2.93 -13.53
C ILE A 144 -10.41 -1.75 -12.68
N TYR A 145 -9.58 -0.69 -12.62
CA TYR A 145 -9.78 0.43 -11.69
C TYR A 145 -10.93 1.36 -12.11
N TRP A 146 -11.03 1.69 -13.36
CA TRP A 146 -12.03 2.61 -13.91
C TRP A 146 -12.82 1.97 -15.05
N PRO A 147 -14.02 1.43 -14.84
CA PRO A 147 -14.98 1.32 -15.93
C PRO A 147 -15.59 2.73 -16.17
N PRO A 148 -15.61 3.35 -17.36
CA PRO A 148 -15.66 2.66 -18.65
C PRO A 148 -14.33 2.52 -19.39
N ASP A 149 -13.24 3.16 -18.92
CA ASP A 149 -12.02 3.27 -19.73
C ASP A 149 -11.19 1.97 -19.77
N LYS A 150 -11.60 0.96 -19.00
CA LYS A 150 -10.97 -0.36 -18.95
C LYS A 150 -9.43 -0.30 -18.85
N GLU A 151 -8.95 0.55 -17.94
CA GLU A 151 -7.52 0.67 -17.65
C GLU A 151 -7.11 -0.30 -16.53
N LEU A 152 -6.10 -1.11 -16.81
CA LEU A 152 -5.38 -1.89 -15.81
C LEU A 152 -4.27 -1.02 -15.26
N LEU A 153 -4.45 -0.49 -14.06
CA LEU A 153 -3.46 0.35 -13.39
C LEU A 153 -2.50 -0.49 -12.57
N VAL A 154 -1.21 -0.17 -12.61
CA VAL A 154 -0.17 -0.80 -11.78
C VAL A 154 -0.47 -0.65 -10.29
N ASP A 155 -1.16 0.40 -9.89
CA ASP A 155 -1.63 0.68 -8.52
C ASP A 155 -2.42 -0.51 -7.92
N THR A 156 -3.19 -1.20 -8.76
CA THR A 156 -3.98 -2.36 -8.33
C THR A 156 -3.13 -3.50 -7.80
N LEU A 157 -1.87 -3.62 -8.25
CA LEU A 157 -0.94 -4.64 -7.75
C LEU A 157 -0.54 -4.41 -6.30
N GLY A 158 -0.43 -3.16 -5.88
CA GLY A 158 -0.11 -2.85 -4.48
C GLY A 158 -1.31 -2.88 -3.54
N MET A 159 -2.54 -2.82 -4.07
CA MET A 159 -3.74 -2.63 -3.25
C MET A 159 -4.59 -3.90 -3.12
N ILE A 160 -4.51 -4.85 -4.06
CA ILE A 160 -5.43 -5.98 -4.16
C ILE A 160 -4.83 -7.30 -3.68
N PRO A 161 -3.62 -7.72 -4.12
CA PRO A 161 -3.08 -9.03 -3.80
C PRO A 161 -2.95 -9.30 -2.31
N GLY A 162 -2.48 -8.33 -1.52
CA GLY A 162 -2.37 -8.49 -0.06
C GLY A 162 -3.69 -8.88 0.60
N PHE A 163 -4.77 -8.15 0.28
CA PHE A 163 -6.11 -8.51 0.76
C PHE A 163 -6.55 -9.88 0.25
N CYS A 164 -6.37 -10.18 -1.05
CA CYS A 164 -6.86 -11.40 -1.66
C CYS A 164 -6.20 -12.64 -1.06
N TYR A 165 -4.88 -12.64 -0.86
CA TYR A 165 -4.17 -13.75 -0.23
C TYR A 165 -4.61 -13.98 1.22
N LEU A 166 -4.68 -12.90 2.01
CA LEU A 166 -5.16 -12.99 3.40
C LEU A 166 -6.62 -13.48 3.48
N PHE A 167 -7.47 -13.04 2.54
CA PHE A 167 -8.86 -13.48 2.48
C PHE A 167 -8.97 -14.95 2.11
N ALA A 168 -8.22 -15.39 1.09
CA ALA A 168 -8.18 -16.79 0.64
C ALA A 168 -7.83 -17.72 1.81
N ASP A 169 -6.79 -17.39 2.56
CA ASP A 169 -6.36 -18.19 3.71
C ASP A 169 -7.37 -18.17 4.86
N ARG A 170 -7.92 -16.98 5.15
CA ARG A 170 -8.79 -16.82 6.32
C ARG A 170 -10.18 -17.41 6.14
N PHE A 171 -10.70 -17.40 4.91
CA PHE A 171 -12.05 -17.85 4.59
C PHE A 171 -12.10 -19.15 3.78
N ASN A 172 -10.94 -19.77 3.52
CA ASN A 172 -10.81 -20.95 2.66
C ASN A 172 -11.44 -20.72 1.26
N ALA A 173 -11.04 -19.61 0.63
CA ALA A 173 -11.57 -19.12 -0.64
C ALA A 173 -10.45 -19.00 -1.69
N PRO A 174 -9.93 -20.12 -2.22
CA PRO A 174 -8.77 -20.17 -3.10
C PRO A 174 -8.94 -19.35 -4.38
N GLU A 175 -10.17 -19.07 -4.79
CA GLU A 175 -10.47 -18.23 -5.95
C GLU A 175 -9.96 -16.78 -5.80
N PHE A 176 -9.79 -16.29 -4.57
CA PHE A 176 -9.20 -14.98 -4.34
C PHE A 176 -7.67 -15.00 -4.49
N ALA A 177 -7.00 -16.07 -4.10
CA ALA A 177 -5.58 -16.23 -4.41
C ALA A 177 -5.36 -16.29 -5.92
N ALA A 178 -6.17 -17.09 -6.63
CA ALA A 178 -6.12 -17.16 -8.10
C ALA A 178 -6.41 -15.81 -8.78
N LEU A 179 -7.30 -14.98 -8.20
CA LEU A 179 -7.56 -13.63 -8.69
C LEU A 179 -6.32 -12.73 -8.54
N ALA A 180 -5.63 -12.79 -7.40
CA ALA A 180 -4.40 -12.05 -7.19
C ALA A 180 -3.28 -12.51 -8.13
N ASP A 181 -3.10 -13.83 -8.28
CA ASP A 181 -2.13 -14.41 -9.21
C ASP A 181 -2.41 -13.95 -10.65
N ARG A 182 -3.66 -14.05 -11.11
CA ARG A 182 -4.06 -13.62 -12.45
C ARG A 182 -3.79 -12.13 -12.68
N GLN A 183 -4.05 -11.28 -11.67
CA GLN A 183 -3.80 -9.84 -11.77
C GLN A 183 -2.32 -9.54 -12.00
N ILE A 184 -1.44 -10.23 -11.26
CA ILE A 184 0.01 -10.06 -11.36
C ILE A 184 0.51 -10.62 -12.70
N GLU A 185 0.17 -11.86 -13.02
CA GLU A 185 0.60 -12.54 -14.25
C GLU A 185 0.20 -11.77 -15.51
N TYR A 186 -1.05 -11.31 -15.56
CA TYR A 186 -1.51 -10.54 -16.71
C TYR A 186 -0.82 -9.17 -16.82
N THR A 187 -0.58 -8.50 -15.69
CA THR A 187 0.19 -7.24 -15.72
C THR A 187 1.60 -7.48 -16.23
N GLU A 188 2.24 -8.57 -15.81
CA GLU A 188 3.57 -8.95 -16.30
C GLU A 188 3.58 -9.31 -17.79
N GLU A 189 2.52 -9.95 -18.28
CA GLU A 189 2.37 -10.31 -19.68
C GLU A 189 2.23 -9.09 -20.60
N VAL A 190 1.43 -8.08 -20.19
CA VAL A 190 1.04 -6.99 -21.09
C VAL A 190 1.62 -5.63 -20.75
N CYS A 191 2.10 -5.40 -19.53
CA CYS A 191 2.49 -4.07 -19.07
C CYS A 191 4.00 -3.85 -18.97
N ILE A 192 4.83 -4.90 -18.96
CA ILE A 192 6.28 -4.72 -18.77
C ILE A 192 6.90 -4.04 -20.00
N ASP A 193 7.57 -2.94 -19.73
CA ASP A 193 8.43 -2.27 -20.70
C ASP A 193 9.76 -3.05 -20.81
N PRO A 194 10.12 -3.58 -21.98
CA PRO A 194 11.33 -4.38 -22.15
C PRO A 194 12.62 -3.59 -21.91
N ASP A 195 12.60 -2.26 -22.07
CA ASP A 195 13.78 -1.42 -21.89
C ASP A 195 14.08 -1.15 -20.41
N SER A 196 13.04 -0.90 -19.60
CA SER A 196 13.18 -0.63 -18.17
C SER A 196 13.09 -1.87 -17.29
N GLY A 197 12.37 -2.89 -17.73
CA GLY A 197 12.01 -4.07 -16.94
C GLY A 197 10.90 -3.81 -15.91
N PHE A 198 10.25 -2.65 -15.95
CA PHE A 198 9.15 -2.26 -15.08
C PHE A 198 7.83 -2.11 -15.84
N PRO A 199 6.67 -2.24 -15.16
CA PRO A 199 5.40 -2.05 -15.83
C PRO A 199 5.13 -0.58 -16.14
N PHE A 200 4.54 -0.30 -17.31
CA PHE A 200 3.91 0.98 -17.55
C PHE A 200 2.84 1.28 -16.48
N HIS A 201 2.55 2.57 -16.24
CA HIS A 201 1.56 2.97 -15.25
C HIS A 201 0.19 2.32 -15.50
N ALA A 202 -0.20 2.24 -16.78
CA ALA A 202 -1.46 1.60 -17.18
C ALA A 202 -1.36 0.87 -18.50
N TYR A 203 -2.24 -0.12 -18.65
CA TYR A 203 -2.57 -0.76 -19.91
C TYR A 203 -4.05 -0.53 -20.23
N ARG A 204 -4.32 0.05 -21.40
CA ARG A 204 -5.66 0.28 -21.91
C ARG A 204 -6.16 -0.96 -22.61
N TYR A 205 -6.93 -1.74 -21.89
CA TYR A 205 -7.36 -3.07 -22.30
C TYR A 205 -8.13 -3.08 -23.64
N ALA A 206 -8.99 -2.08 -23.86
CA ALA A 206 -9.78 -1.99 -25.07
C ALA A 206 -8.97 -1.62 -26.32
N GLU A 207 -7.87 -0.88 -26.13
CA GLU A 207 -7.03 -0.34 -27.20
C GLU A 207 -5.76 -1.15 -27.42
N GLY A 208 -5.39 -2.00 -26.48
CA GLY A 208 -4.11 -2.74 -26.50
C GLY A 208 -2.89 -1.82 -26.42
N THR A 209 -3.00 -0.68 -25.70
CA THR A 209 -1.93 0.33 -25.63
C THR A 209 -1.52 0.64 -24.21
N HIS A 210 -0.26 1.08 -24.03
CA HIS A 210 0.27 1.51 -22.75
C HIS A 210 0.02 2.99 -22.51
N ALA A 211 -0.07 3.39 -21.23
CA ALA A 211 -0.17 4.79 -20.83
C ALA A 211 0.69 5.08 -19.59
N GLY A 212 1.25 6.28 -19.56
CA GLY A 212 2.17 6.72 -18.51
C GLY A 212 3.58 6.12 -18.64
N ALA A 213 4.46 6.45 -17.71
CA ALA A 213 5.84 6.01 -17.70
C ALA A 213 6.00 4.66 -16.96
N SER A 214 6.84 3.79 -17.49
CA SER A 214 7.25 2.54 -16.82
C SER A 214 8.22 2.81 -15.67
N THR A 215 8.90 3.95 -15.70
CA THR A 215 9.89 4.38 -14.70
C THR A 215 9.31 5.28 -13.61
N TRP A 216 8.01 5.48 -13.57
CA TRP A 216 7.36 6.17 -12.46
C TRP A 216 7.63 5.47 -11.13
N GLY A 217 8.38 6.14 -10.23
CA GLY A 217 8.92 5.51 -9.02
C GLY A 217 7.83 4.88 -8.15
N ARG A 218 6.71 5.57 -7.88
CA ARG A 218 5.60 4.98 -7.10
C ARG A 218 4.90 3.83 -7.83
N GLY A 219 4.84 3.85 -9.16
CA GLY A 219 4.35 2.73 -9.96
C GLY A 219 5.20 1.47 -9.76
N VAL A 220 6.52 1.63 -9.77
CA VAL A 220 7.45 0.54 -9.43
C VAL A 220 7.24 0.06 -7.98
N GLY A 221 6.98 0.97 -7.05
CA GLY A 221 6.61 0.62 -5.68
C GLY A 221 5.34 -0.25 -5.60
N TRP A 222 4.29 0.10 -6.34
CA TRP A 222 3.07 -0.71 -6.42
C TRP A 222 3.32 -2.10 -6.98
N TYR A 223 4.13 -2.19 -8.02
CA TYR A 223 4.54 -3.46 -8.60
C TYR A 223 5.29 -4.35 -7.60
N LEU A 224 6.27 -3.79 -6.89
CA LEU A 224 7.01 -4.51 -5.86
C LEU A 224 6.10 -5.02 -4.73
N LEU A 225 5.09 -4.24 -4.31
CA LEU A 225 4.12 -4.69 -3.30
C LEU A 225 3.35 -5.93 -3.78
N GLY A 226 2.91 -5.94 -5.03
CA GLY A 226 2.23 -7.09 -5.63
C GLY A 226 3.12 -8.31 -5.74
N LEU A 227 4.32 -8.16 -6.30
CA LEU A 227 5.28 -9.24 -6.43
C LEU A 227 5.71 -9.83 -5.09
N SER A 228 5.98 -8.97 -4.12
CA SER A 228 6.38 -9.42 -2.78
C SER A 228 5.24 -10.16 -2.09
N ALA A 229 4.00 -9.69 -2.22
CA ALA A 229 2.84 -10.39 -1.66
C ALA A 229 2.66 -11.78 -2.31
N CYS A 230 2.88 -11.88 -3.62
CA CYS A 230 2.86 -13.16 -4.34
C CYS A 230 3.97 -14.10 -3.84
N ALA A 231 5.21 -13.62 -3.77
CA ALA A 231 6.34 -14.44 -3.34
C ALA A 231 6.23 -14.89 -1.87
N LEU A 232 5.70 -14.05 -1.00
CA LEU A 232 5.42 -14.43 0.39
C LEU A 232 4.38 -15.55 0.50
N ARG A 233 3.47 -15.63 -0.46
CA ARG A 233 2.46 -16.70 -0.57
C ARG A 233 2.98 -17.92 -1.31
N HIS A 234 3.80 -17.71 -2.33
CA HIS A 234 4.34 -18.67 -3.27
C HIS A 234 5.87 -18.54 -3.33
N PRO A 235 6.63 -19.07 -2.33
CA PRO A 235 8.08 -18.90 -2.26
C PRO A 235 8.82 -19.36 -3.53
N GLU A 236 8.27 -20.34 -4.25
CA GLU A 236 8.81 -20.81 -5.54
C GLU A 236 8.81 -19.74 -6.65
N ARG A 237 8.05 -18.67 -6.49
CA ARG A 237 7.98 -17.52 -7.40
C ARG A 237 8.93 -16.39 -7.02
N ALA A 238 9.70 -16.53 -5.94
CA ALA A 238 10.59 -15.48 -5.44
C ALA A 238 11.85 -15.29 -6.32
N GLY A 239 12.22 -16.27 -7.14
CA GLY A 239 13.54 -16.34 -7.78
C GLY A 239 13.98 -15.10 -8.61
N ARG A 240 13.04 -14.34 -9.15
CA ARG A 240 13.36 -13.10 -9.89
C ARG A 240 13.35 -11.82 -9.01
N LEU A 241 12.79 -11.87 -7.82
CA LEU A 241 12.66 -10.70 -6.97
C LEU A 241 13.99 -10.02 -6.61
N PRO A 242 15.09 -10.74 -6.29
CA PRO A 242 16.37 -10.09 -6.03
C PRO A 242 16.84 -9.21 -7.19
N GLU A 243 16.66 -9.68 -8.44
CA GLU A 243 17.02 -8.91 -9.62
C GLU A 243 16.13 -7.65 -9.78
N VAL A 244 14.82 -7.78 -9.57
CA VAL A 244 13.90 -6.63 -9.61
C VAL A 244 14.25 -5.60 -8.53
N PHE A 245 14.64 -6.03 -7.34
CA PHE A 245 15.12 -5.13 -6.29
C PHE A 245 16.44 -4.45 -6.69
N ARG A 246 17.44 -5.19 -7.22
CA ARG A 246 18.69 -4.59 -7.70
C ARG A 246 18.42 -3.58 -8.81
N ASN A 247 17.56 -3.93 -9.77
CA ASN A 247 17.14 -3.03 -10.85
C ASN A 247 16.45 -1.76 -10.31
N THR A 248 15.68 -1.85 -9.25
CA THR A 248 15.04 -0.71 -8.59
C THR A 248 16.06 0.13 -7.82
N PHE A 249 16.86 -0.49 -6.96
CA PHE A 249 17.77 0.21 -6.06
C PHE A 249 19.04 0.76 -6.74
N ARG A 250 19.36 0.36 -7.99
CA ARG A 250 20.43 1.03 -8.76
C ARG A 250 20.18 2.53 -8.95
N PHE A 251 18.93 2.99 -8.81
CA PHE A 251 18.55 4.38 -8.90
C PHE A 251 18.50 5.09 -7.53
N GLN A 252 18.84 4.37 -6.47
CA GLN A 252 18.89 4.97 -5.12
C GLN A 252 20.05 5.97 -5.06
N ASP A 253 19.73 7.18 -4.61
CA ASP A 253 20.72 8.24 -4.41
C ASP A 253 21.67 7.93 -3.24
N PRO A 254 22.76 8.69 -3.09
CA PRO A 254 23.71 8.51 -1.96
C PRO A 254 23.04 8.65 -0.58
N GLN A 255 21.98 9.44 -0.46
CA GLN A 255 21.22 9.63 0.77
C GLN A 255 20.27 8.48 1.09
N GLY A 256 19.92 7.65 0.10
CA GLY A 256 19.09 6.48 0.26
C GLY A 256 17.65 6.64 -0.26
N PHE A 257 17.37 7.69 -1.03
CA PHE A 257 16.07 7.90 -1.66
C PHE A 257 16.00 7.32 -3.06
N LEU A 258 14.82 6.87 -3.44
CA LEU A 258 14.45 6.67 -4.84
C LEU A 258 13.80 7.95 -5.38
N PRO A 259 14.00 8.28 -6.67
CA PRO A 259 13.38 9.45 -7.28
C PRO A 259 11.92 9.19 -7.68
N ASP A 260 11.22 10.25 -7.98
CA ASP A 260 9.85 10.26 -8.51
C ASP A 260 9.73 9.58 -9.89
N ASP A 261 10.75 9.70 -10.74
CA ASP A 261 10.93 8.95 -11.98
C ASP A 261 12.35 8.37 -12.00
N LEU A 262 12.46 7.05 -12.08
CA LEU A 262 13.72 6.34 -11.99
C LEU A 262 14.67 6.69 -13.15
N ALA A 263 14.15 6.87 -14.36
CA ALA A 263 14.99 7.18 -15.54
C ALA A 263 15.24 8.68 -15.71
N LYS A 264 14.32 9.51 -15.22
CA LYS A 264 14.36 10.98 -15.40
C LYS A 264 14.09 11.65 -14.05
N PRO A 265 15.00 11.51 -13.08
CA PRO A 265 14.80 12.02 -11.74
C PRO A 265 14.62 13.53 -11.75
N THR A 266 13.52 14.01 -11.17
CA THR A 266 13.30 15.43 -10.95
C THR A 266 13.37 15.78 -9.47
N HIS A 267 12.92 14.87 -8.62
CA HIS A 267 12.89 15.03 -7.17
C HIS A 267 13.10 13.69 -6.47
N ILE A 268 13.57 13.72 -5.24
CA ILE A 268 13.50 12.56 -4.34
C ILE A 268 12.04 12.31 -3.97
N ASP A 269 11.64 11.02 -3.83
CA ASP A 269 10.28 10.67 -3.43
C ASP A 269 10.30 9.58 -2.34
N THR A 270 9.74 9.91 -1.19
CA THR A 270 9.66 8.97 -0.08
C THR A 270 8.64 7.84 -0.34
N SER A 271 7.69 8.01 -1.28
CA SER A 271 6.71 6.95 -1.56
C SER A 271 7.33 5.71 -2.23
N PRO A 272 8.05 5.77 -3.37
CA PRO A 272 8.73 4.60 -3.91
C PRO A 272 9.81 4.07 -2.96
N THR A 273 10.51 4.98 -2.27
CA THR A 273 11.55 4.60 -1.31
C THR A 273 11.00 3.67 -0.23
N VAL A 274 9.92 4.06 0.43
CA VAL A 274 9.35 3.24 1.50
C VAL A 274 8.67 1.96 0.98
N MET A 275 8.02 2.03 -0.19
CA MET A 275 7.36 0.84 -0.75
C MET A 275 8.39 -0.23 -1.10
N ALA A 276 9.48 0.13 -1.78
CA ALA A 276 10.57 -0.78 -2.10
C ALA A 276 11.26 -1.33 -0.83
N ALA A 277 11.55 -0.45 0.14
CA ALA A 277 12.18 -0.84 1.39
C ALA A 277 11.32 -1.78 2.24
N LEU A 278 10.00 -1.53 2.34
CA LEU A 278 9.07 -2.39 3.07
C LEU A 278 8.95 -3.77 2.42
N CYS A 279 8.87 -3.83 1.10
CA CYS A 279 8.86 -5.09 0.36
C CYS A 279 10.14 -5.87 0.59
N LEU A 280 11.30 -5.23 0.44
CA LEU A 280 12.59 -5.86 0.70
C LEU A 280 12.70 -6.36 2.14
N ALA A 281 12.32 -5.55 3.12
CA ALA A 281 12.34 -5.94 4.52
C ALA A 281 11.46 -7.17 4.80
N ARG A 282 10.26 -7.24 4.23
CA ARG A 282 9.37 -8.41 4.35
C ARG A 282 9.96 -9.67 3.72
N CYS A 283 10.59 -9.54 2.55
CA CYS A 283 11.24 -10.67 1.88
C CYS A 283 12.44 -11.19 2.67
N LEU A 284 13.28 -10.28 3.19
CA LEU A 284 14.43 -10.63 4.03
C LEU A 284 14.01 -11.27 5.35
N GLU A 285 12.97 -10.74 6.02
CA GLU A 285 12.42 -11.31 7.26
C GLU A 285 11.88 -12.72 7.06
N SER A 286 11.26 -12.99 5.90
CA SER A 286 10.65 -14.28 5.55
C SER A 286 11.61 -15.26 4.89
N GLU A 287 12.91 -14.97 4.85
CA GLU A 287 13.96 -15.84 4.27
C GLU A 287 13.69 -16.26 2.82
N LEU A 288 13.07 -15.36 2.02
CA LEU A 288 12.78 -15.66 0.62
C LEU A 288 14.01 -15.63 -0.29
N PHE A 289 15.13 -15.08 0.18
CA PHE A 289 16.36 -14.93 -0.56
C PHE A 289 17.45 -15.82 0.04
N ASP A 290 18.35 -16.28 -0.80
CA ASP A 290 19.57 -16.91 -0.32
C ASP A 290 20.47 -15.89 0.41
N GLU A 291 21.56 -16.39 1.00
CA GLU A 291 22.45 -15.58 1.82
C GLU A 291 23.17 -14.50 0.99
N GLU A 292 23.56 -14.81 -0.24
CA GLU A 292 24.25 -13.87 -1.14
C GLU A 292 23.34 -12.70 -1.52
N ASP A 293 22.12 -13.00 -1.95
CA ASP A 293 21.10 -12.01 -2.27
C ASP A 293 20.72 -11.15 -1.05
N ALA A 294 20.54 -11.79 0.11
CA ALA A 294 20.21 -11.09 1.35
C ALA A 294 21.31 -10.11 1.77
N ILE A 295 22.58 -10.53 1.71
CA ILE A 295 23.74 -9.67 2.05
C ILE A 295 23.87 -8.53 1.04
N SER A 296 23.71 -8.82 -0.29
CA SER A 296 23.86 -7.80 -1.32
C SER A 296 22.77 -6.73 -1.29
N LEU A 297 21.56 -7.05 -0.81
CA LEU A 297 20.41 -6.15 -0.77
C LEU A 297 20.28 -5.40 0.56
N ALA A 298 20.81 -5.92 1.66
CA ALA A 298 20.70 -5.30 2.99
C ALA A 298 21.20 -3.83 3.05
N PRO A 299 22.30 -3.43 2.39
CA PRO A 299 22.77 -2.04 2.40
C PRO A 299 21.76 -1.05 1.81
N TYR A 300 20.99 -1.46 0.80
CA TYR A 300 19.94 -0.61 0.22
C TYR A 300 18.79 -0.37 1.19
N LEU A 301 18.38 -1.43 1.90
CA LEU A 301 17.39 -1.31 2.98
C LEU A 301 17.88 -0.35 4.06
N ALA A 302 19.11 -0.51 4.53
CA ALA A 302 19.70 0.35 5.55
C ALA A 302 19.73 1.82 5.14
N LYS A 303 20.14 2.12 3.90
CA LYS A 303 20.13 3.49 3.36
C LYS A 303 18.71 4.05 3.31
N SER A 304 17.72 3.27 2.81
CA SER A 304 16.32 3.69 2.76
C SER A 304 15.76 4.00 4.16
N VAL A 305 16.05 3.16 5.14
CA VAL A 305 15.60 3.38 6.53
C VAL A 305 16.16 4.68 7.10
N ARG A 306 17.46 4.97 6.86
CA ARG A 306 18.09 6.25 7.27
C ARG A 306 17.45 7.46 6.58
N ALA A 307 17.24 7.38 5.27
CA ALA A 307 16.61 8.43 4.48
C ALA A 307 15.19 8.75 4.96
N LEU A 308 14.40 7.71 5.17
CA LEU A 308 13.03 7.84 5.65
C LEU A 308 12.96 8.41 7.06
N ALA A 309 13.83 7.99 7.97
CA ALA A 309 13.90 8.56 9.33
C ALA A 309 14.27 10.04 9.31
N ALA A 310 15.24 10.43 8.47
CA ALA A 310 15.59 11.84 8.27
C ALA A 310 14.45 12.68 7.66
N SER A 311 13.48 12.03 7.01
CA SER A 311 12.31 12.70 6.45
C SER A 311 11.15 12.87 7.43
N VAL A 312 11.24 12.33 8.65
CA VAL A 312 10.17 12.45 9.64
C VAL A 312 10.25 13.80 10.35
N SER A 313 9.22 14.62 10.19
CA SER A 313 9.11 15.91 10.88
C SER A 313 8.91 15.74 12.39
N PRO A 314 9.11 16.78 13.20
CA PRO A 314 8.78 16.76 14.62
C PRO A 314 7.33 16.38 14.92
N ASP A 315 6.40 16.71 14.00
CA ASP A 315 4.96 16.40 14.10
C ASP A 315 4.62 15.00 13.58
N GLY A 316 5.62 14.20 13.17
CA GLY A 316 5.44 12.84 12.71
C GLY A 316 4.94 12.72 11.26
N GLU A 317 5.13 13.74 10.43
CA GLU A 317 4.88 13.65 9.00
C GLU A 317 6.13 13.18 8.25
N VAL A 318 5.97 12.23 7.33
CA VAL A 318 7.03 11.82 6.40
C VAL A 318 6.99 12.77 5.21
N LEU A 319 8.00 13.59 5.07
CA LEU A 319 8.12 14.66 4.07
C LEU A 319 8.55 14.10 2.70
N ASN A 320 8.57 14.97 1.68
CA ASN A 320 9.08 14.69 0.34
C ASN A 320 8.37 13.53 -0.36
N CYS A 321 7.07 13.43 -0.20
CA CYS A 321 6.25 12.47 -0.91
C CYS A 321 5.54 13.12 -2.09
N SER A 322 5.65 12.57 -3.29
CA SER A 322 4.95 13.07 -4.47
C SER A 322 3.43 13.00 -4.30
N GLY A 323 2.71 13.97 -4.88
CA GLY A 323 1.27 14.10 -4.76
C GLY A 323 0.46 13.06 -5.56
N GLU A 324 -0.85 13.25 -5.60
CA GLU A 324 -1.77 12.38 -6.34
C GLU A 324 -1.46 12.41 -7.85
N CYS A 325 -1.61 11.26 -8.49
CA CYS A 325 -1.57 11.10 -9.93
C CYS A 325 -3.01 10.85 -10.43
N PRO A 326 -3.70 11.87 -10.95
CA PRO A 326 -5.11 11.76 -11.29
C PRO A 326 -5.38 10.91 -12.54
N SER A 327 -4.37 10.70 -13.37
CA SER A 327 -4.44 9.83 -14.56
C SER A 327 -3.04 9.38 -14.97
N PRO A 328 -2.90 8.27 -15.71
CA PRO A 328 -1.60 7.82 -16.22
C PRO A 328 -0.86 8.91 -16.99
N GLY A 329 0.38 9.20 -16.59
CA GLY A 329 1.21 10.27 -17.17
C GLY A 329 1.01 11.66 -16.57
N SER A 330 0.02 11.87 -15.69
CA SER A 330 -0.23 13.15 -14.99
C SER A 330 0.43 13.14 -13.61
N TYR A 331 1.76 13.06 -13.58
CA TYR A 331 2.50 12.99 -12.32
C TYR A 331 2.59 14.37 -11.65
N SER A 332 2.29 14.38 -10.35
CA SER A 332 2.29 15.60 -9.58
C SER A 332 3.72 16.08 -9.32
N THR A 333 3.98 17.35 -9.61
CA THR A 333 5.19 18.07 -9.19
C THR A 333 5.04 18.70 -7.80
N GLN A 334 3.88 18.58 -7.18
CA GLN A 334 3.65 19.04 -5.81
C GLN A 334 3.89 17.89 -4.85
N PHE A 335 4.71 18.14 -3.86
CA PHE A 335 5.02 17.18 -2.81
C PHE A 335 4.08 17.43 -1.63
N GLY A 336 3.22 16.44 -1.38
CA GLY A 336 2.38 16.36 -0.18
C GLY A 336 2.88 15.28 0.75
N ASN A 337 2.24 15.12 1.90
CA ASN A 337 2.72 14.19 2.93
C ASN A 337 1.75 13.01 3.12
N TYR A 338 1.24 12.43 2.02
CA TYR A 338 0.12 11.48 2.13
C TYR A 338 0.52 10.02 1.99
N PHE A 339 1.32 9.67 0.98
CA PHE A 339 1.45 8.28 0.51
C PHE A 339 2.57 7.46 1.15
N ALA A 340 3.46 8.09 1.91
CA ALA A 340 4.57 7.41 2.57
C ALA A 340 4.28 7.05 4.03
N GLN A 341 3.31 7.71 4.66
CA GLN A 341 3.12 7.71 6.12
C GLN A 341 2.91 6.31 6.71
N GLY A 342 1.88 5.62 6.25
CA GLY A 342 1.50 4.31 6.82
C GLY A 342 2.51 3.21 6.52
N TYR A 343 3.07 3.21 5.31
CA TYR A 343 4.12 2.25 4.94
C TYR A 343 5.41 2.49 5.71
N THR A 344 5.78 3.76 5.99
CA THR A 344 6.96 4.06 6.82
C THR A 344 6.78 3.54 8.25
N LEU A 345 5.57 3.73 8.81
CA LEU A 345 5.26 3.17 10.13
C LEU A 345 5.32 1.64 10.13
N ALA A 346 4.79 1.00 9.09
CA ALA A 346 4.85 -0.47 8.94
C ALA A 346 6.30 -0.97 8.83
N LEU A 347 7.14 -0.31 8.01
CA LEU A 347 8.55 -0.63 7.86
C LEU A 347 9.31 -0.48 9.19
N PHE A 348 9.19 0.67 9.85
CA PHE A 348 9.89 0.91 11.13
C PHE A 348 9.43 -0.08 12.21
N THR A 349 8.14 -0.39 12.25
CA THR A 349 7.60 -1.41 13.17
C THR A 349 8.22 -2.78 12.88
N LEU A 350 8.36 -3.16 11.62
CA LEU A 350 8.97 -4.43 11.22
C LEU A 350 10.45 -4.47 11.64
N ILE A 351 11.24 -3.43 11.33
CA ILE A 351 12.65 -3.32 11.72
C ILE A 351 12.82 -3.44 13.25
N LEU A 352 11.97 -2.74 14.02
CA LEU A 352 12.06 -2.74 15.48
C LEU A 352 11.72 -4.10 16.12
N ARG A 353 10.90 -4.91 15.45
CA ARG A 353 10.49 -6.24 15.95
C ARG A 353 11.40 -7.37 15.50
N SER A 354 11.99 -7.25 14.31
CA SER A 354 12.73 -8.32 13.68
C SER A 354 14.16 -8.38 14.19
N GLU A 355 14.49 -9.40 14.97
CA GLU A 355 15.88 -9.68 15.33
C GLU A 355 16.74 -9.99 14.10
N ARG A 356 16.16 -10.61 13.08
CA ARG A 356 16.85 -10.95 11.84
C ARG A 356 17.29 -9.68 11.10
N LEU A 357 16.36 -8.75 10.85
CA LEU A 357 16.68 -7.50 10.15
C LEU A 357 17.70 -6.64 10.92
N GLN A 358 17.72 -6.73 12.24
CA GLN A 358 18.69 -6.03 13.10
C GLN A 358 20.10 -6.61 13.02
N ARG A 359 20.24 -7.86 12.57
CA ARG A 359 21.55 -8.55 12.43
C ARG A 359 22.14 -8.42 11.03
N LEU A 360 21.38 -7.89 10.09
CA LEU A 360 21.88 -7.68 8.74
C LEU A 360 22.98 -6.59 8.73
N PRO A 361 24.04 -6.75 7.91
CA PRO A 361 25.09 -5.75 7.80
C PRO A 361 24.50 -4.38 7.50
N ASP A 362 24.99 -3.34 8.14
CA ASP A 362 24.68 -1.93 7.92
C ASP A 362 23.25 -1.45 8.23
N THR A 363 22.38 -2.27 8.82
CA THR A 363 21.06 -1.77 9.23
C THR A 363 21.11 -0.80 10.41
N CYS A 364 22.16 -0.84 11.24
CA CYS A 364 22.32 0.00 12.44
C CYS A 364 23.75 0.43 12.76
N GLU A 365 24.78 0.10 11.96
CA GLU A 365 26.16 0.48 12.28
C GLU A 365 26.70 1.57 11.36
N GLU A 366 27.47 2.50 11.95
CA GLU A 366 28.19 3.56 11.27
C GLU A 366 29.19 2.97 10.28
N VAL A 367 29.10 3.35 9.02
CA VAL A 367 30.25 3.27 8.12
C VAL A 367 31.22 4.37 8.57
N ASN A 368 32.06 4.06 9.54
CA ASN A 368 33.29 4.77 9.76
C ASN A 368 34.27 4.34 8.67
N ALA A 369 34.38 5.17 7.64
CA ALA A 369 35.56 5.24 6.78
C ALA A 369 35.62 6.62 6.13
#